data_428be1c63a0586c8e356c030717ed42e
#
_entry.id   428be1c63a0586c8e356c030717ed42e
#
_cell.length_a   1.000
_cell.length_b   1.000
_cell.length_c   1.000
_cell.angle_alpha   90.00
_cell.angle_beta   90.00
_cell.angle_gamma   90.00
#
_symmetry.space_group_name_H-M   'P 1'
#
loop_
_entity.id
_entity.type
_entity.pdbx_description
1 polymer ?
#
loop_
_entity_poly.entity_id
_entity_poly.type
_entity_poly.pdbx_seq_one_letter_code
_entity_poly.pdbx_strand_id
1 'polypeptide(L)'
;MARSRKKTPLTVSRPALLARGSDAEFRGLIHDLIAYGHKLDACRDAFAAIAGISGVQYEILMLVSRADGLAVGEVAARLHRSGAFITIEANKLVAAGILEKGS
;
A
#
# COMPACT_ATOMS: atom_id res chain seq x y z
N MET A 1 -19.63 -20.40 -23.84
CA MET A 1 -19.53 -19.76 -22.53
C MET A 1 -20.85 -19.06 -22.23
N ALA A 2 -21.45 -19.36 -21.09
CA ALA A 2 -22.73 -18.78 -20.72
C ALA A 2 -22.55 -17.30 -20.35
N ARG A 3 -23.42 -16.44 -20.88
CA ARG A 3 -23.47 -15.03 -20.52
C ARG A 3 -24.56 -14.79 -19.50
N SER A 4 -24.30 -13.94 -18.53
CA SER A 4 -25.34 -13.47 -17.63
C SER A 4 -26.37 -12.67 -18.41
N ARG A 5 -27.64 -13.04 -18.31
CA ARG A 5 -28.76 -12.30 -18.91
C ARG A 5 -29.18 -11.11 -18.04
N LYS A 6 -28.72 -11.07 -16.80
CA LYS A 6 -29.04 -9.97 -15.88
C LYS A 6 -28.08 -8.80 -16.14
N LYS A 7 -28.68 -7.62 -16.22
CA LYS A 7 -27.90 -6.38 -16.33
C LYS A 7 -27.06 -6.21 -15.04
N THR A 8 -25.76 -6.17 -15.19
CA THR A 8 -24.86 -5.95 -14.05
C THR A 8 -25.06 -4.52 -13.53
N PRO A 9 -25.31 -4.32 -12.23
CA PRO A 9 -25.40 -2.98 -11.68
C PRO A 9 -24.09 -2.23 -11.85
N LEU A 10 -24.19 -0.91 -12.07
CA LEU A 10 -23.02 -0.05 -12.18
C LEU A 10 -22.32 0.06 -10.82
N THR A 11 -20.99 0.02 -10.84
CA THR A 11 -20.18 0.24 -9.64
C THR A 11 -19.99 1.73 -9.34
N VAL A 12 -20.17 2.58 -10.34
CA VAL A 12 -20.12 4.05 -10.22
C VAL A 12 -21.28 4.64 -11.00
N SER A 13 -21.76 5.80 -10.56
CA SER A 13 -22.89 6.49 -11.19
C SER A 13 -22.54 7.85 -11.79
N ARG A 14 -21.36 8.40 -11.48
CA ARG A 14 -20.95 9.70 -12.02
C ARG A 14 -20.70 9.60 -13.53
N PRO A 15 -21.33 10.44 -14.36
CA PRO A 15 -21.15 10.38 -15.82
C PRO A 15 -19.69 10.51 -16.26
N ALA A 16 -18.87 11.26 -15.52
CA ALA A 16 -17.45 11.42 -15.82
C ALA A 16 -16.66 10.11 -15.75
N LEU A 17 -17.15 9.11 -15.01
CA LEU A 17 -16.53 7.80 -14.85
C LEU A 17 -17.14 6.74 -15.76
N LEU A 18 -18.12 7.11 -16.59
CA LEU A 18 -18.81 6.21 -17.49
C LEU A 18 -18.44 6.49 -18.93
N ALA A 19 -18.05 5.46 -19.66
CA ALA A 19 -17.86 5.53 -21.09
C ALA A 19 -19.07 4.90 -21.78
N ARG A 20 -19.81 5.66 -22.56
CA ARG A 20 -21.02 5.19 -23.28
C ARG A 20 -22.08 4.58 -22.34
N GLY A 21 -22.21 5.17 -21.14
CA GLY A 21 -23.15 4.68 -20.13
C GLY A 21 -22.72 3.40 -19.41
N SER A 22 -21.49 2.93 -19.63
CA SER A 22 -20.92 1.73 -19.01
C SER A 22 -19.76 2.07 -18.09
N ASP A 23 -19.60 1.34 -17.00
CA ASP A 23 -18.48 1.45 -16.09
C ASP A 23 -17.34 0.46 -16.42
N ALA A 24 -17.39 -0.20 -17.56
CA ALA A 24 -16.41 -1.24 -17.93
C ALA A 24 -14.97 -0.69 -17.97
N GLU A 25 -14.76 0.48 -18.55
CA GLU A 25 -13.43 1.10 -18.60
C GLU A 25 -12.95 1.51 -17.21
N PHE A 26 -13.84 2.05 -16.39
CA PHE A 26 -13.50 2.41 -15.00
C PHE A 26 -13.11 1.17 -14.19
N ARG A 27 -13.88 0.08 -14.30
CA ARG A 27 -13.57 -1.18 -13.63
C ARG A 27 -12.25 -1.75 -14.11
N GLY A 28 -11.96 -1.65 -15.41
CA GLY A 28 -10.69 -2.05 -16.00
C GLY A 28 -9.53 -1.27 -15.40
N LEU A 29 -9.65 0.04 -15.26
CA LEU A 29 -8.65 0.89 -14.62
C LEU A 29 -8.39 0.46 -13.18
N ILE A 30 -9.44 0.26 -12.38
CA ILE A 30 -9.30 -0.18 -10.99
C ILE A 30 -8.61 -1.53 -10.91
N HIS A 31 -8.99 -2.48 -11.78
CA HIS A 31 -8.36 -3.79 -11.84
C HIS A 31 -6.85 -3.68 -12.15
N ASP A 32 -6.50 -2.84 -13.12
CA ASP A 32 -5.11 -2.61 -13.49
C ASP A 32 -4.31 -1.96 -12.37
N LEU A 33 -4.90 -0.99 -11.64
CA LEU A 33 -4.25 -0.36 -10.50
C LEU A 33 -3.97 -1.37 -9.38
N ILE A 34 -4.90 -2.28 -9.12
CA ILE A 34 -4.70 -3.35 -8.13
C ILE A 34 -3.55 -4.26 -8.58
N ALA A 35 -3.52 -4.65 -9.86
CA ALA A 35 -2.45 -5.48 -10.40
C ALA A 35 -1.08 -4.79 -10.30
N TYR A 36 -1.02 -3.49 -10.60
CA TYR A 36 0.19 -2.69 -10.40
C TYR A 36 0.60 -2.63 -8.94
N GLY A 37 -0.36 -2.47 -8.03
CA GLY A 37 -0.10 -2.48 -6.59
C GLY A 37 0.61 -3.75 -6.15
N HIS A 38 0.17 -4.91 -6.61
CA HIS A 38 0.82 -6.19 -6.31
C HIS A 38 2.25 -6.25 -6.86
N LYS A 39 2.49 -5.73 -8.06
CA LYS A 39 3.83 -5.68 -8.65
C LYS A 39 4.75 -4.74 -7.87
N LEU A 40 4.23 -3.60 -7.43
CA LEU A 40 4.98 -2.65 -6.61
C LEU A 40 5.35 -3.26 -5.26
N ASP A 41 4.44 -4.01 -4.64
CA ASP A 41 4.71 -4.72 -3.40
C ASP A 41 5.83 -5.74 -3.58
N ALA A 42 5.85 -6.47 -4.70
CA ALA A 42 6.91 -7.41 -5.01
C ALA A 42 8.26 -6.71 -5.18
N CYS A 43 8.29 -5.55 -5.83
CA CYS A 43 9.50 -4.73 -5.95
C CYS A 43 9.99 -4.25 -4.58
N ARG A 44 9.07 -3.78 -3.72
CA ARG A 44 9.39 -3.39 -2.35
C ARG A 44 10.06 -4.53 -1.60
N ASP A 45 9.49 -5.72 -1.68
CA ASP A 45 10.02 -6.90 -0.98
C ASP A 45 11.39 -7.29 -1.52
N ALA A 46 11.62 -7.17 -2.82
CA ALA A 46 12.92 -7.44 -3.44
C ALA A 46 13.98 -6.45 -2.96
N PHE A 47 13.67 -5.15 -2.89
CA PHE A 47 14.59 -4.16 -2.35
C PHE A 47 14.87 -4.38 -0.87
N ALA A 48 13.85 -4.69 -0.10
CA ALA A 48 13.99 -4.98 1.33
C ALA A 48 14.91 -6.19 1.56
N ALA A 49 14.76 -7.24 0.75
CA ALA A 49 15.57 -8.45 0.84
C ALA A 49 17.07 -8.17 0.62
N ILE A 50 17.41 -7.25 -0.28
CA ILE A 50 18.80 -6.83 -0.51
C ILE A 50 19.40 -6.23 0.78
N ALA A 51 18.61 -5.48 1.52
CA ALA A 51 19.05 -4.88 2.79
C ALA A 51 18.90 -5.82 3.99
N GLY A 52 18.35 -7.01 3.81
CA GLY A 52 18.12 -7.98 4.88
C GLY A 52 16.98 -7.62 5.82
N ILE A 53 16.01 -6.85 5.35
CA ILE A 53 14.83 -6.41 6.13
C ILE A 53 13.54 -6.83 5.44
N SER A 54 12.41 -6.70 6.16
CA SER A 54 11.10 -6.98 5.59
C SER A 54 10.57 -5.80 4.75
N GLY A 55 9.56 -6.06 3.92
CA GLY A 55 8.92 -5.03 3.11
C GLY A 55 8.33 -3.91 3.94
N VAL A 56 7.69 -4.23 5.08
CA VAL A 56 7.13 -3.23 5.99
C VAL A 56 8.23 -2.40 6.64
N GLN A 57 9.33 -3.02 7.06
CA GLN A 57 10.49 -2.32 7.60
C GLN A 57 11.08 -1.35 6.58
N TYR A 58 11.14 -1.76 5.32
CA TYR A 58 11.57 -0.89 4.22
C TYR A 58 10.65 0.33 4.09
N GLU A 59 9.34 0.14 4.16
CA GLU A 59 8.37 1.25 4.10
C GLU A 59 8.52 2.20 5.29
N ILE A 60 8.76 1.69 6.48
CA ILE A 60 9.03 2.51 7.67
C ILE A 60 10.26 3.37 7.43
N LEU A 61 11.34 2.79 6.94
CA LEU A 61 12.58 3.53 6.65
C LEU A 61 12.38 4.61 5.59
N MET A 62 11.60 4.31 4.55
CA MET A 62 11.30 5.29 3.50
C MET A 62 10.54 6.49 4.04
N LEU A 63 9.57 6.28 4.91
CA LEU A 63 8.83 7.37 5.53
C LEU A 63 9.72 8.21 6.45
N VAL A 64 10.48 7.56 7.31
CA VAL A 64 11.36 8.24 8.26
C VAL A 64 12.48 9.02 7.55
N SER A 65 13.00 8.50 6.45
CA SER A 65 14.02 9.19 5.68
C SER A 65 13.54 10.49 5.04
N ARG A 66 12.24 10.59 4.79
CA ARG A 66 11.63 11.78 4.19
C ARG A 66 11.17 12.81 5.21
N ALA A 67 10.86 12.36 6.41
CA ALA A 67 10.31 13.22 7.46
C ALA A 67 10.79 12.72 8.81
N ASP A 68 11.94 13.21 9.25
CA ASP A 68 12.50 12.87 10.54
C ASP A 68 11.53 13.20 11.68
N GLY A 69 11.56 12.39 12.72
CA GLY A 69 10.77 12.62 13.92
C GLY A 69 9.31 12.25 13.81
N LEU A 70 8.95 11.39 12.86
CA LEU A 70 7.57 10.89 12.77
C LEU A 70 7.23 10.04 14.00
N ALA A 71 6.06 10.32 14.59
CA ALA A 71 5.51 9.49 15.65
C ALA A 71 5.03 8.15 15.10
N VAL A 72 5.08 7.11 15.93
CA VAL A 72 4.59 5.77 15.56
C VAL A 72 3.17 5.80 15.02
N GLY A 73 2.28 6.60 15.62
CA GLY A 73 0.90 6.74 15.17
C GLY A 73 0.77 7.30 13.76
N GLU A 74 1.63 8.24 13.39
CA GLU A 74 1.64 8.80 12.04
C GLU A 74 2.13 7.78 11.01
N VAL A 75 3.17 7.03 11.33
CA VAL A 75 3.68 5.95 10.47
C VAL A 75 2.60 4.89 10.27
N ALA A 76 1.98 4.46 11.37
CA ALA A 76 0.90 3.46 11.33
C ALA A 76 -0.26 3.91 10.44
N ALA A 77 -0.70 5.17 10.58
CA ALA A 77 -1.78 5.72 9.78
C ALA A 77 -1.43 5.73 8.28
N ARG A 78 -0.22 6.14 7.94
CA ARG A 78 0.23 6.21 6.53
C ARG A 78 0.40 4.83 5.90
N LEU A 79 0.80 3.84 6.68
CA LEU A 79 0.99 2.47 6.19
C LEU A 79 -0.27 1.60 6.37
N HIS A 80 -1.34 2.15 6.89
CA HIS A 80 -2.60 1.42 7.16
C HIS A 80 -2.36 0.17 8.02
N ARG A 81 -1.54 0.32 9.07
CA ARG A 81 -1.21 -0.74 10.02
C ARG A 81 -1.53 -0.28 11.44
N SER A 82 -1.60 -1.21 12.39
CA SER A 82 -1.78 -0.87 13.80
C SER A 82 -0.51 -0.24 14.38
N GLY A 83 -0.70 0.63 15.37
CA GLY A 83 0.44 1.22 16.09
C GLY A 83 1.29 0.18 16.79
N ALA A 84 0.66 -0.86 17.37
CA ALA A 84 1.37 -1.96 18.02
C ALA A 84 2.28 -2.72 17.05
N PHE A 85 1.78 -3.01 15.85
CA PHE A 85 2.56 -3.68 14.81
C PHE A 85 3.76 -2.82 14.39
N ILE A 86 3.55 -1.54 14.13
CA ILE A 86 4.62 -0.62 13.74
C ILE A 86 5.66 -0.50 14.86
N THR A 87 5.24 -0.44 16.12
CA THR A 87 6.16 -0.38 17.25
C THR A 87 7.08 -1.60 17.27
N ILE A 88 6.53 -2.80 17.08
CA ILE A 88 7.31 -4.03 17.03
C ILE A 88 8.35 -3.98 15.90
N GLU A 89 7.92 -3.61 14.69
CA GLU A 89 8.81 -3.57 13.53
C GLU A 89 9.86 -2.47 13.65
N ALA A 90 9.50 -1.30 14.16
CA ALA A 90 10.43 -0.21 14.41
C ALA A 90 11.48 -0.59 15.45
N ASN A 91 11.08 -1.29 16.53
CA ASN A 91 11.99 -1.75 17.55
C ASN A 91 13.01 -2.77 17.01
N LYS A 92 12.61 -3.62 16.07
CA LYS A 92 13.53 -4.53 15.38
C LYS A 92 14.60 -3.74 14.60
N LEU A 93 14.20 -2.67 13.93
CA LEU A 93 15.14 -1.80 13.20
C LEU A 93 16.08 -1.06 14.15
N VAL A 94 15.58 -0.61 15.29
CA VAL A 94 16.42 0.03 16.32
C VAL A 94 17.43 -0.98 16.86
N ALA A 95 17.01 -2.20 17.18
CA ALA A 95 17.89 -3.26 17.66
C ALA A 95 18.97 -3.63 16.65
N ALA A 96 18.67 -3.54 15.36
CA ALA A 96 19.62 -3.80 14.28
C ALA A 96 20.55 -2.61 13.99
N GLY A 97 20.37 -1.49 14.68
CA GLY A 97 21.18 -0.28 14.47
C GLY A 97 20.86 0.51 13.21
N ILE A 98 19.72 0.21 12.58
CA ILE A 98 19.30 0.86 11.32
C ILE A 98 18.47 2.11 11.58
N LEU A 99 17.73 2.12 12.69
CA LEU A 99 16.85 3.21 13.08
C LEU A 99 17.22 3.68 14.47
N GLU A 100 17.13 4.98 14.72
CA GLU A 100 17.32 5.57 16.04
C GLU A 100 15.99 5.98 16.65
N LYS A 101 15.85 5.78 17.95
CA LYS A 101 14.71 6.26 18.71
C LYS A 101 14.91 7.73 19.04
N GLY A 102 13.95 8.57 18.63
CA GLY A 102 13.94 9.98 19.03
C GLY A 102 13.58 10.15 20.51
N SER A 103 14.05 11.21 21.07
CA SER A 103 13.68 11.63 22.42
C SER A 103 12.31 12.32 22.43
#